data_91f18f91ac5793f54cceb9dbd77257bd
#
_entry.id   91f18f91ac5793f54cceb9dbd77257bd
#
_cell.length_a   1.000
_cell.length_b   1.000
_cell.length_c   1.000
_cell.angle_alpha   90.00
_cell.angle_beta   90.00
_cell.angle_gamma   90.00
#
_symmetry.space_group_name_H-M   'P 1'
#
loop_
_entity.id
_entity.type
_entity.pdbx_description
1 polymer ?
#
loop_
_entity_poly.entity_id
_entity_poly.type
_entity_poly.pdbx_seq_one_letter_code
_entity_poly.pdbx_strand_id
1 'polypeptide(L)'
;FAAIGMMLSSQPRSPMSFLAHAFTVELVMYYLLVAWIVLSAVALVFKFTHWKTYAQTAPFTKPGVVRALRLGSYVIWAMVAILVVDRVVLGFASAWAAAANATSMPKDMLVQVLYMFQQGKQTYIAGIVTTIELAVFGTVIAFFLAILLVAIRIMEIDRSDNDFTRFLKKVGVGFAKFYSTIVRGTPMLVQGVIIYYLGIAVVSSFGFSITEVNNIWSRFTAGLVVVSLNSTAYMMEVLRGGIESVDMGQMEAARSLGLSQWQAMIKVVFPQGIKFAIPGLSNELVINIKDSSVLSVIGVFDLTFAASTVAGIYYKQLNAYLVAAVAYLIMTAIASWLLGRLSRRLNVKSKPLGSTSDAKPLSLGTEA
;
A
#
# COMPACT_ATOMS: atom_id res chain seq x y z
N PHE A 1 26.08 6.90 -10.14
CA PHE A 1 26.70 6.56 -8.85
C PHE A 1 27.79 7.58 -8.48
N ALA A 2 28.80 7.87 -9.31
CA ALA A 2 29.82 8.85 -8.99
C ALA A 2 29.27 10.24 -8.66
N ALA A 3 28.19 10.69 -9.33
CA ALA A 3 27.50 11.93 -9.01
C ALA A 3 26.86 11.90 -7.61
N ILE A 4 26.29 10.76 -7.21
CA ILE A 4 25.79 10.55 -5.84
C ILE A 4 26.93 10.64 -4.83
N GLY A 5 28.06 9.98 -5.12
CA GLY A 5 29.26 10.06 -4.27
C GLY A 5 29.77 11.51 -4.11
N MET A 6 29.79 12.27 -5.19
CA MET A 6 30.20 13.69 -5.15
C MET A 6 29.21 14.54 -4.32
N MET A 7 27.91 14.31 -4.49
CA MET A 7 26.88 14.96 -3.68
C MET A 7 27.01 14.62 -2.19
N LEU A 8 27.30 13.35 -1.85
CA LEU A 8 27.54 12.93 -0.47
C LEU A 8 28.81 13.54 0.12
N SER A 9 29.91 13.60 -0.67
CA SER A 9 31.16 14.23 -0.24
C SER A 9 31.00 15.72 0.06
N SER A 10 30.07 16.41 -0.62
CA SER A 10 29.79 17.82 -0.36
C SER A 10 28.89 18.07 0.89
N GLN A 11 28.29 17.03 1.47
CA GLN A 11 27.48 17.18 2.68
C GLN A 11 28.37 17.44 3.92
N PRO A 12 27.85 18.18 4.93
CA PRO A 12 28.58 18.40 6.17
C PRO A 12 28.83 17.06 6.88
N ARG A 13 29.98 16.97 7.55
CA ARG A 13 30.39 15.80 8.32
C ARG A 13 29.60 15.73 9.62
N SER A 14 29.15 14.53 9.97
CA SER A 14 28.54 14.30 11.29
C SER A 14 29.61 14.21 12.38
N PRO A 15 29.27 14.45 13.64
CA PRO A 15 30.17 14.23 14.78
C PRO A 15 30.71 12.79 14.89
N MET A 16 29.99 11.81 14.32
CA MET A 16 30.40 10.40 14.30
C MET A 16 31.15 10.00 13.00
N SER A 17 31.47 10.96 12.11
CA SER A 17 32.13 10.68 10.84
C SER A 17 33.55 10.16 11.09
N PHE A 18 33.90 8.98 10.55
CA PHE A 18 35.26 8.44 10.58
C PHE A 18 36.18 9.15 9.58
N LEU A 19 35.59 9.81 8.58
CA LEU A 19 36.35 10.65 7.63
C LEU A 19 36.67 12.05 8.20
N ALA A 20 36.20 12.40 9.40
CA ALA A 20 36.42 13.70 10.01
C ALA A 20 37.94 14.04 10.14
N HIS A 21 38.77 13.02 10.42
CA HIS A 21 40.21 13.15 10.56
C HIS A 21 41.01 12.77 9.29
N ALA A 22 40.35 12.40 8.20
CA ALA A 22 40.92 11.90 6.97
C ALA A 22 40.65 12.83 5.77
N PHE A 23 40.82 14.14 5.95
CA PHE A 23 40.52 15.14 4.92
C PHE A 23 41.21 14.85 3.58
N THR A 24 42.49 14.47 3.61
CA THR A 24 43.25 14.17 2.41
C THR A 24 42.66 12.98 1.64
N VAL A 25 42.21 11.94 2.35
CA VAL A 25 41.58 10.77 1.74
C VAL A 25 40.27 11.17 1.06
N GLU A 26 39.46 11.96 1.73
CA GLU A 26 38.18 12.44 1.18
C GLU A 26 38.40 13.34 -0.05
N LEU A 27 39.41 14.19 -0.02
CA LEU A 27 39.80 15.04 -1.16
C LEU A 27 40.20 14.18 -2.36
N VAL A 28 41.01 13.14 -2.15
CA VAL A 28 41.39 12.20 -3.20
C VAL A 28 40.17 11.47 -3.75
N MET A 29 39.26 10.99 -2.87
CA MET A 29 38.01 10.36 -3.29
C MET A 29 37.16 11.30 -4.14
N TYR A 30 37.06 12.57 -3.75
CA TYR A 30 36.31 13.58 -4.50
C TYR A 30 36.84 13.75 -5.92
N TYR A 31 38.19 13.95 -6.07
CA TYR A 31 38.81 14.11 -7.39
C TYR A 31 38.69 12.85 -8.25
N LEU A 32 38.76 11.65 -7.67
CA LEU A 32 38.53 10.40 -8.39
C LEU A 32 37.08 10.27 -8.87
N LEU A 33 36.12 10.70 -8.08
CA LEU A 33 34.69 10.74 -8.49
C LEU A 33 34.48 11.74 -9.63
N VAL A 34 35.09 12.92 -9.56
CA VAL A 34 35.04 13.93 -10.66
C VAL A 34 35.67 13.37 -11.93
N ALA A 35 36.85 12.78 -11.83
CA ALA A 35 37.54 12.17 -12.98
C ALA A 35 36.69 11.07 -13.63
N TRP A 36 36.03 10.25 -12.82
CA TRP A 36 35.12 9.21 -13.31
C TRP A 36 33.88 9.78 -14.03
N ILE A 37 33.31 10.88 -13.52
CA ILE A 37 32.18 11.57 -14.17
C ILE A 37 32.62 12.12 -15.53
N VAL A 38 33.77 12.78 -15.58
CA VAL A 38 34.33 13.31 -16.84
C VAL A 38 34.61 12.19 -17.84
N LEU A 39 35.22 11.09 -17.41
CA LEU A 39 35.45 9.91 -18.25
C LEU A 39 34.16 9.31 -18.78
N SER A 40 33.14 9.21 -17.92
CA SER A 40 31.81 8.71 -18.28
C SER A 40 31.12 9.63 -19.28
N ALA A 41 31.22 10.95 -19.10
CA ALA A 41 30.67 11.95 -20.02
C ALA A 41 31.37 11.87 -21.40
N VAL A 42 32.72 11.77 -21.44
CA VAL A 42 33.46 11.58 -22.68
C VAL A 42 33.04 10.30 -23.41
N ALA A 43 32.88 9.18 -22.68
CA ALA A 43 32.46 7.92 -23.26
C ALA A 43 31.03 8.01 -23.82
N LEU A 44 30.14 8.74 -23.14
CA LEU A 44 28.76 8.98 -23.57
C LEU A 44 28.72 9.83 -24.84
N VAL A 45 29.44 10.94 -24.88
CA VAL A 45 29.54 11.83 -26.07
C VAL A 45 30.08 11.03 -27.25
N PHE A 46 31.18 10.26 -27.07
CA PHE A 46 31.73 9.41 -28.10
C PHE A 46 30.72 8.38 -28.63
N LYS A 47 29.90 7.78 -27.74
CA LYS A 47 28.84 6.86 -28.12
C LYS A 47 27.78 7.53 -28.98
N PHE A 48 27.34 8.75 -28.65
CA PHE A 48 26.35 9.48 -29.44
C PHE A 48 26.89 9.95 -30.81
N THR A 49 28.14 10.44 -30.84
CA THR A 49 28.75 10.92 -32.10
C THR A 49 29.07 9.78 -33.07
N HIS A 50 29.37 8.57 -32.57
CA HIS A 50 29.75 7.41 -33.38
C HIS A 50 28.76 6.25 -33.26
N TRP A 51 27.47 6.55 -33.12
CA TRP A 51 26.41 5.55 -32.80
C TRP A 51 26.47 4.33 -33.71
N LYS A 52 26.65 4.52 -35.03
CA LYS A 52 26.63 3.41 -36.02
C LYS A 52 27.94 2.58 -36.04
N THR A 53 29.06 3.17 -35.65
CA THR A 53 30.40 2.56 -35.73
C THR A 53 31.00 2.31 -34.35
N TYR A 54 30.27 2.57 -33.27
CA TYR A 54 30.74 2.53 -31.89
C TYR A 54 31.47 1.23 -31.54
N ALA A 55 30.91 0.08 -31.91
CA ALA A 55 31.50 -1.22 -31.60
C ALA A 55 32.90 -1.44 -32.24
N GLN A 56 33.16 -0.80 -33.36
CA GLN A 56 34.42 -0.95 -34.12
C GLN A 56 35.45 0.14 -33.77
N THR A 57 35.00 1.35 -33.52
CA THR A 57 35.87 2.53 -33.37
C THR A 57 36.15 2.96 -31.94
N ALA A 58 35.26 2.59 -30.98
CA ALA A 58 35.38 3.07 -29.62
C ALA A 58 36.57 2.43 -28.89
N PRO A 59 37.47 3.25 -28.29
CA PRO A 59 38.55 2.74 -27.47
C PRO A 59 38.01 1.99 -26.23
N PHE A 60 36.81 2.34 -25.78
CA PHE A 60 36.10 1.75 -24.61
C PHE A 60 35.63 0.32 -24.82
N THR A 61 35.65 -0.21 -26.06
CA THR A 61 35.21 -1.59 -26.39
C THR A 61 36.40 -2.58 -26.40
N LYS A 62 37.63 -2.09 -26.34
CA LYS A 62 38.83 -2.95 -26.31
C LYS A 62 38.85 -3.77 -25.01
N PRO A 63 39.18 -5.08 -25.05
CA PRO A 63 39.07 -5.98 -23.87
C PRO A 63 39.89 -5.49 -22.66
N GLY A 64 41.11 -4.95 -22.89
CA GLY A 64 41.94 -4.40 -21.82
C GLY A 64 41.34 -3.16 -21.16
N VAL A 65 40.77 -2.24 -21.95
CA VAL A 65 40.11 -1.03 -21.45
C VAL A 65 38.86 -1.36 -20.69
N VAL A 66 38.05 -2.30 -21.21
CA VAL A 66 36.84 -2.79 -20.52
C VAL A 66 37.18 -3.38 -19.15
N ARG A 67 38.29 -4.14 -19.06
CA ARG A 67 38.75 -4.72 -17.78
C ARG A 67 39.19 -3.60 -16.81
N ALA A 68 39.95 -2.63 -17.28
CA ALA A 68 40.39 -1.50 -16.47
C ALA A 68 39.20 -0.65 -15.98
N LEU A 69 38.21 -0.36 -16.85
CA LEU A 69 36.99 0.38 -16.50
C LEU A 69 36.15 -0.39 -15.51
N ARG A 70 36.08 -1.73 -15.61
CA ARG A 70 35.35 -2.56 -14.63
C ARG A 70 36.03 -2.49 -13.26
N LEU A 71 37.34 -2.61 -13.19
CA LEU A 71 38.07 -2.45 -11.92
C LEU A 71 37.88 -1.04 -11.35
N GLY A 72 38.02 -0.01 -12.18
CA GLY A 72 37.77 1.38 -11.80
C GLY A 72 36.33 1.55 -11.26
N SER A 73 35.35 0.95 -11.91
CA SER A 73 33.94 1.02 -11.42
C SER A 73 33.76 0.38 -10.03
N TYR A 74 34.46 -0.71 -9.72
CA TYR A 74 34.43 -1.30 -8.38
C TYR A 74 35.02 -0.41 -7.33
N VAL A 75 36.14 0.30 -7.67
CA VAL A 75 36.74 1.31 -6.76
C VAL A 75 35.75 2.46 -6.51
N ILE A 76 35.09 2.96 -7.56
CA ILE A 76 34.08 4.01 -7.42
C ILE A 76 32.89 3.52 -6.56
N TRP A 77 32.43 2.29 -6.76
CA TRP A 77 31.38 1.69 -5.93
C TRP A 77 31.79 1.59 -4.46
N ALA A 78 33.01 1.13 -4.18
CA ALA A 78 33.53 1.05 -2.82
C ALA A 78 33.60 2.45 -2.16
N MET A 79 34.08 3.47 -2.91
CA MET A 79 34.13 4.84 -2.41
C MET A 79 32.72 5.40 -2.12
N VAL A 80 31.78 5.19 -3.01
CA VAL A 80 30.39 5.61 -2.81
C VAL A 80 29.79 4.87 -1.60
N ALA A 81 30.05 3.59 -1.44
CA ALA A 81 29.59 2.82 -0.28
C ALA A 81 30.18 3.38 1.04
N ILE A 82 31.46 3.69 1.06
CA ILE A 82 32.13 4.34 2.21
C ILE A 82 31.44 5.68 2.53
N LEU A 83 31.21 6.53 1.52
CA LEU A 83 30.54 7.82 1.72
C LEU A 83 29.08 7.66 2.18
N VAL A 84 28.37 6.65 1.68
CA VAL A 84 27.00 6.33 2.17
C VAL A 84 27.05 5.95 3.65
N VAL A 85 27.96 5.07 4.05
CA VAL A 85 28.11 4.70 5.46
C VAL A 85 28.44 5.93 6.30
N ASP A 86 29.43 6.73 5.89
CA ASP A 86 29.88 7.89 6.67
C ASP A 86 28.83 9.02 6.75
N ARG A 87 28.21 9.40 5.64
CA ARG A 87 27.29 10.53 5.59
C ARG A 87 25.85 10.15 5.94
N VAL A 88 25.38 8.98 5.46
CA VAL A 88 23.97 8.59 5.66
C VAL A 88 23.82 7.78 6.95
N VAL A 89 24.58 6.69 7.11
CA VAL A 89 24.39 5.81 8.28
C VAL A 89 24.88 6.47 9.57
N LEU A 90 26.13 6.95 9.59
CA LEU A 90 26.66 7.63 10.78
C LEU A 90 26.04 9.02 10.98
N GLY A 91 25.66 9.70 9.89
CA GLY A 91 24.88 10.93 9.95
C GLY A 91 23.53 10.72 10.64
N PHE A 92 22.80 9.66 10.26
CA PHE A 92 21.55 9.30 10.91
C PHE A 92 21.76 8.88 12.37
N ALA A 93 22.79 8.08 12.67
CA ALA A 93 23.10 7.66 14.04
C ALA A 93 23.44 8.86 14.95
N SER A 94 24.21 9.83 14.44
CA SER A 94 24.51 11.05 15.18
C SER A 94 23.29 11.94 15.38
N ALA A 95 22.42 12.06 14.38
CA ALA A 95 21.15 12.79 14.46
C ALA A 95 20.20 12.12 15.48
N TRP A 96 20.14 10.79 15.52
CA TRP A 96 19.38 10.02 16.50
C TRP A 96 19.87 10.27 17.93
N ALA A 97 21.19 10.22 18.15
CA ALA A 97 21.79 10.50 19.45
C ALA A 97 21.57 11.96 19.89
N ALA A 98 21.72 12.91 18.95
CA ALA A 98 21.44 14.31 19.21
C ALA A 98 19.96 14.55 19.57
N ALA A 99 19.04 13.89 18.91
CA ALA A 99 17.62 13.96 19.20
C ALA A 99 17.28 13.37 20.60
N ALA A 100 17.94 12.25 20.96
CA ALA A 100 17.72 11.58 22.26
C ALA A 100 18.20 12.44 23.45
N ASN A 101 19.27 13.22 23.26
CA ASN A 101 19.86 14.04 24.30
C ASN A 101 19.33 15.49 24.28
N ALA A 102 18.48 15.85 23.35
CA ALA A 102 17.96 17.22 23.25
C ALA A 102 16.91 17.49 24.33
N THR A 103 17.11 18.58 25.08
CA THR A 103 16.17 19.09 26.08
C THR A 103 15.15 20.07 25.53
N SER A 104 15.41 20.58 24.29
CA SER A 104 14.54 21.51 23.58
C SER A 104 14.56 21.17 22.08
N MET A 105 13.63 21.76 21.32
CA MET A 105 13.50 21.51 19.88
C MET A 105 14.81 21.86 19.14
N PRO A 106 15.46 20.90 18.48
CA PRO A 106 16.68 21.15 17.71
C PRO A 106 16.43 22.06 16.49
N LYS A 107 17.48 22.64 15.93
CA LYS A 107 17.37 23.50 14.72
C LYS A 107 17.42 22.70 13.42
N ASP A 108 18.18 21.60 13.40
CA ASP A 108 18.31 20.74 12.22
C ASP A 108 17.04 19.95 11.96
N MET A 109 16.55 19.91 10.71
CA MET A 109 15.28 19.30 10.34
C MET A 109 15.26 17.78 10.61
N LEU A 110 16.35 17.07 10.29
CA LEU A 110 16.40 15.61 10.53
C LEU A 110 16.35 15.33 12.03
N VAL A 111 17.11 16.08 12.81
CA VAL A 111 17.13 15.94 14.28
C VAL A 111 15.77 16.31 14.87
N GLN A 112 15.06 17.31 14.31
CA GLN A 112 13.69 17.66 14.73
C GLN A 112 12.71 16.51 14.51
N VAL A 113 12.75 15.88 13.32
CA VAL A 113 11.87 14.73 12.99
C VAL A 113 12.11 13.59 13.98
N LEU A 114 13.38 13.25 14.22
CA LEU A 114 13.77 12.19 15.16
C LEU A 114 13.41 12.55 16.61
N TYR A 115 13.57 13.80 17.02
CA TYR A 115 13.17 14.31 18.32
C TYR A 115 11.65 14.16 18.53
N MET A 116 10.85 14.60 17.55
CA MET A 116 9.38 14.48 17.61
C MET A 116 8.93 13.04 17.64
N PHE A 117 9.60 12.15 16.90
CA PHE A 117 9.35 10.71 16.97
C PHE A 117 9.63 10.16 18.38
N GLN A 118 10.78 10.49 18.96
CA GLN A 118 11.18 9.98 20.29
C GLN A 118 10.26 10.50 21.40
N GLN A 119 9.92 11.78 21.39
CA GLN A 119 9.03 12.38 22.39
C GLN A 119 7.57 11.94 22.20
N GLY A 120 7.12 11.82 20.96
CA GLY A 120 5.76 11.42 20.60
C GLY A 120 5.57 9.90 20.43
N LYS A 121 6.56 9.06 20.75
CA LYS A 121 6.54 7.63 20.41
C LYS A 121 5.30 6.88 20.90
N GLN A 122 4.84 7.16 22.11
CA GLN A 122 3.64 6.51 22.66
C GLN A 122 2.39 6.89 21.88
N THR A 123 2.26 8.16 21.50
CA THR A 123 1.17 8.67 20.66
C THR A 123 1.17 8.02 19.29
N TYR A 124 2.35 7.94 18.64
CA TYR A 124 2.47 7.27 17.35
C TYR A 124 2.18 5.77 17.44
N ILE A 125 2.69 5.06 18.46
CA ILE A 125 2.42 3.64 18.66
C ILE A 125 0.92 3.38 18.86
N ALA A 126 0.25 4.18 19.68
CA ALA A 126 -1.20 4.08 19.87
C ALA A 126 -1.95 4.27 18.54
N GLY A 127 -1.56 5.29 17.75
CA GLY A 127 -2.13 5.52 16.42
C GLY A 127 -1.87 4.36 15.44
N ILE A 128 -0.66 3.77 15.46
CA ILE A 128 -0.31 2.59 14.64
C ILE A 128 -1.20 1.40 15.01
N VAL A 129 -1.36 1.13 16.30
CA VAL A 129 -2.20 0.02 16.78
C VAL A 129 -3.65 0.20 16.30
N THR A 130 -4.24 1.37 16.53
CA THR A 130 -5.61 1.67 16.06
C THR A 130 -5.74 1.55 14.55
N THR A 131 -4.76 2.03 13.78
CA THR A 131 -4.73 1.89 12.32
C THR A 131 -4.74 0.42 11.90
N ILE A 132 -3.91 -0.42 12.53
CA ILE A 132 -3.85 -1.85 12.25
C ILE A 132 -5.16 -2.55 12.65
N GLU A 133 -5.71 -2.23 13.81
CA GLU A 133 -7.00 -2.78 14.27
C GLU A 133 -8.13 -2.46 13.30
N LEU A 134 -8.27 -1.20 12.89
CA LEU A 134 -9.27 -0.78 11.89
C LEU A 134 -9.08 -1.51 10.57
N ALA A 135 -7.84 -1.58 10.06
CA ALA A 135 -7.55 -2.23 8.79
C ALA A 135 -7.84 -3.74 8.85
N VAL A 136 -7.38 -4.43 9.89
CA VAL A 136 -7.55 -5.88 10.01
C VAL A 136 -9.01 -6.26 10.28
N PHE A 137 -9.62 -5.70 11.32
CA PHE A 137 -11.00 -6.03 11.66
C PHE A 137 -11.97 -5.56 10.58
N GLY A 138 -11.77 -4.36 10.03
CA GLY A 138 -12.58 -3.83 8.92
C GLY A 138 -12.51 -4.72 7.69
N THR A 139 -11.29 -5.17 7.30
CA THR A 139 -11.10 -6.08 6.17
C THR A 139 -11.75 -7.45 6.40
N VAL A 140 -11.62 -8.01 7.60
CA VAL A 140 -12.23 -9.31 7.94
C VAL A 140 -13.76 -9.22 7.90
N ILE A 141 -14.35 -8.21 8.51
CA ILE A 141 -15.81 -7.99 8.48
C ILE A 141 -16.27 -7.78 7.03
N ALA A 142 -15.56 -6.92 6.28
CA ALA A 142 -15.85 -6.65 4.88
C ALA A 142 -15.80 -7.91 4.02
N PHE A 143 -14.85 -8.81 4.26
CA PHE A 143 -14.73 -10.07 3.53
C PHE A 143 -15.97 -10.95 3.67
N PHE A 144 -16.45 -11.14 4.90
CA PHE A 144 -17.66 -11.95 5.12
C PHE A 144 -18.91 -11.30 4.54
N LEU A 145 -19.05 -9.98 4.69
CA LEU A 145 -20.16 -9.24 4.09
C LEU A 145 -20.09 -9.27 2.55
N ALA A 146 -18.90 -9.17 1.98
CA ALA A 146 -18.70 -9.23 0.53
C ALA A 146 -19.06 -10.61 -0.05
N ILE A 147 -18.72 -11.71 0.66
CA ILE A 147 -19.16 -13.06 0.26
C ILE A 147 -20.69 -13.15 0.24
N LEU A 148 -21.36 -12.62 1.27
CA LEU A 148 -22.81 -12.61 1.31
C LEU A 148 -23.41 -11.81 0.16
N LEU A 149 -22.88 -10.59 -0.06
CA LEU A 149 -23.38 -9.71 -1.12
C LEU A 149 -23.08 -10.23 -2.52
N VAL A 150 -21.89 -10.83 -2.76
CA VAL A 150 -21.58 -11.39 -4.07
C VAL A 150 -22.47 -12.60 -4.37
N ALA A 151 -22.77 -13.44 -3.37
CA ALA A 151 -23.71 -14.56 -3.55
C ALA A 151 -25.10 -14.06 -4.01
N ILE A 152 -25.57 -12.95 -3.45
CA ILE A 152 -26.82 -12.29 -3.88
C ILE A 152 -26.62 -11.69 -5.29
N ARG A 153 -25.51 -11.04 -5.53
CA ARG A 153 -25.20 -10.29 -6.76
C ARG A 153 -25.11 -11.15 -8.01
N ILE A 154 -24.70 -12.42 -7.87
CA ILE A 154 -24.58 -13.40 -8.96
C ILE A 154 -25.79 -14.30 -9.12
N MET A 155 -26.90 -14.07 -8.37
CA MET A 155 -28.10 -14.85 -8.52
C MET A 155 -28.74 -14.61 -9.88
N GLU A 156 -28.91 -15.68 -10.65
CA GLU A 156 -29.65 -15.68 -11.90
C GLU A 156 -31.11 -16.11 -11.67
N ILE A 157 -31.99 -15.58 -12.52
CA ILE A 157 -33.39 -15.96 -12.53
C ILE A 157 -33.57 -17.24 -13.36
N ASP A 158 -33.98 -18.32 -12.73
CA ASP A 158 -34.30 -19.57 -13.41
C ASP A 158 -35.73 -19.57 -13.95
N ARG A 159 -35.99 -20.35 -14.98
CA ARG A 159 -37.35 -20.58 -15.50
C ARG A 159 -38.23 -21.31 -14.50
N SER A 160 -37.66 -22.13 -13.61
CA SER A 160 -38.32 -22.86 -12.54
C SER A 160 -38.68 -22.00 -11.32
N ASP A 161 -38.17 -20.77 -11.23
CA ASP A 161 -38.45 -19.87 -10.13
C ASP A 161 -39.93 -19.43 -10.15
N ASN A 162 -40.58 -19.47 -8.98
CA ASN A 162 -41.89 -18.85 -8.82
C ASN A 162 -41.76 -17.30 -8.80
N ASP A 163 -42.89 -16.60 -8.94
CA ASP A 163 -42.92 -15.15 -9.06
C ASP A 163 -42.33 -14.45 -7.82
N PHE A 164 -42.56 -15.00 -6.62
CA PHE A 164 -42.01 -14.47 -5.38
C PHE A 164 -40.50 -14.63 -5.32
N THR A 165 -39.96 -15.78 -5.70
CA THR A 165 -38.51 -16.02 -5.77
C THR A 165 -37.85 -15.10 -6.80
N ARG A 166 -38.46 -14.92 -7.97
CA ARG A 166 -38.01 -13.99 -9.00
C ARG A 166 -37.98 -12.56 -8.48
N PHE A 167 -39.01 -12.13 -7.78
CA PHE A 167 -39.05 -10.81 -7.15
C PHE A 167 -37.94 -10.63 -6.15
N LEU A 168 -37.74 -11.58 -5.21
CA LEU A 168 -36.67 -11.51 -4.20
C LEU A 168 -35.28 -11.46 -4.84
N LYS A 169 -35.03 -12.28 -5.86
CA LYS A 169 -33.76 -12.26 -6.60
C LYS A 169 -33.53 -10.90 -7.27
N LYS A 170 -34.53 -10.33 -7.96
CA LYS A 170 -34.42 -9.00 -8.59
C LYS A 170 -34.12 -7.91 -7.57
N VAL A 171 -34.84 -7.88 -6.45
CA VAL A 171 -34.64 -6.90 -5.38
C VAL A 171 -33.24 -7.05 -4.77
N GLY A 172 -32.81 -8.27 -4.46
CA GLY A 172 -31.52 -8.54 -3.89
C GLY A 172 -30.36 -8.11 -4.81
N VAL A 173 -30.42 -8.52 -6.10
CA VAL A 173 -29.42 -8.11 -7.10
C VAL A 173 -29.44 -6.59 -7.29
N GLY A 174 -30.63 -5.98 -7.34
CA GLY A 174 -30.78 -4.52 -7.42
C GLY A 174 -30.16 -3.80 -6.23
N PHE A 175 -30.42 -4.30 -5.01
CA PHE A 175 -29.79 -3.77 -3.79
C PHE A 175 -28.28 -3.87 -3.81
N ALA A 176 -27.71 -5.02 -4.16
CA ALA A 176 -26.28 -5.20 -4.22
C ALA A 176 -25.61 -4.28 -5.26
N LYS A 177 -26.26 -4.08 -6.43
CA LYS A 177 -25.82 -3.10 -7.44
C LYS A 177 -25.85 -1.68 -6.90
N PHE A 178 -26.97 -1.27 -6.34
CA PHE A 178 -27.19 0.07 -5.80
C PHE A 178 -26.19 0.40 -4.69
N TYR A 179 -26.00 -0.53 -3.73
CA TYR A 179 -25.03 -0.41 -2.66
C TYR A 179 -23.61 -0.20 -3.20
N SER A 180 -23.17 -1.06 -4.12
CA SER A 180 -21.84 -0.96 -4.72
C SER A 180 -21.67 0.37 -5.47
N THR A 181 -22.67 0.80 -6.22
CA THR A 181 -22.62 2.05 -6.99
C THR A 181 -22.49 3.26 -6.06
N ILE A 182 -23.27 3.33 -4.98
CA ILE A 182 -23.20 4.46 -4.03
C ILE A 182 -21.89 4.47 -3.28
N VAL A 183 -21.51 3.35 -2.68
CA VAL A 183 -20.34 3.29 -1.82
C VAL A 183 -19.05 3.54 -2.60
N ARG A 184 -18.92 2.99 -3.81
CA ARG A 184 -17.77 3.22 -4.67
C ARG A 184 -17.80 4.55 -5.40
N GLY A 185 -18.96 5.17 -5.52
CA GLY A 185 -19.16 6.47 -6.17
C GLY A 185 -19.04 7.67 -5.24
N THR A 186 -18.87 7.47 -3.93
CA THR A 186 -18.75 8.54 -2.94
C THR A 186 -17.44 8.43 -2.14
N PRO A 187 -16.83 9.57 -1.75
CA PRO A 187 -15.60 9.55 -0.95
C PRO A 187 -15.81 8.93 0.43
N MET A 188 -14.89 8.07 0.87
CA MET A 188 -14.94 7.42 2.19
C MET A 188 -15.00 8.45 3.34
N LEU A 189 -14.33 9.60 3.21
CA LEU A 189 -14.40 10.68 4.18
C LEU A 189 -15.84 11.14 4.42
N VAL A 190 -16.59 11.37 3.33
CA VAL A 190 -17.99 11.81 3.39
C VAL A 190 -18.87 10.74 4.03
N GLN A 191 -18.66 9.48 3.64
CA GLN A 191 -19.33 8.33 4.25
C GLN A 191 -19.04 8.28 5.77
N GLY A 192 -17.78 8.48 6.16
CA GLY A 192 -17.36 8.51 7.57
C GLY A 192 -18.11 9.53 8.40
N VAL A 193 -18.20 10.77 7.90
CA VAL A 193 -18.92 11.86 8.57
C VAL A 193 -20.41 11.52 8.69
N ILE A 194 -21.05 11.08 7.60
CA ILE A 194 -22.48 10.75 7.60
C ILE A 194 -22.76 9.59 8.57
N ILE A 195 -22.01 8.49 8.50
CA ILE A 195 -22.23 7.30 9.33
C ILE A 195 -22.00 7.63 10.81
N TYR A 196 -20.97 8.41 11.13
CA TYR A 196 -20.68 8.79 12.51
C TYR A 196 -21.85 9.59 13.14
N TYR A 197 -22.28 10.67 12.48
CA TYR A 197 -23.35 11.51 13.02
C TYR A 197 -24.72 10.83 12.96
N LEU A 198 -25.00 10.05 11.92
CA LEU A 198 -26.23 9.27 11.84
C LEU A 198 -26.29 8.21 12.96
N GLY A 199 -25.17 7.54 13.24
CA GLY A 199 -25.10 6.57 14.32
C GLY A 199 -25.33 7.22 15.70
N ILE A 200 -24.76 8.41 15.96
CA ILE A 200 -25.07 9.18 17.17
C ILE A 200 -26.57 9.48 17.26
N ALA A 201 -27.17 9.97 16.18
CA ALA A 201 -28.59 10.30 16.16
C ALA A 201 -29.48 9.08 16.43
N VAL A 202 -29.17 7.95 15.78
CA VAL A 202 -29.90 6.69 15.96
C VAL A 202 -29.76 6.18 17.40
N VAL A 203 -28.54 6.09 17.95
CA VAL A 203 -28.35 5.57 19.32
C VAL A 203 -28.99 6.50 20.36
N SER A 204 -28.88 7.82 20.16
CA SER A 204 -29.53 8.80 21.04
C SER A 204 -31.05 8.72 21.02
N SER A 205 -31.67 8.30 19.91
CA SER A 205 -33.13 8.17 19.80
C SER A 205 -33.73 7.08 20.72
N PHE A 206 -32.89 6.15 21.20
CA PHE A 206 -33.28 5.15 22.21
C PHE A 206 -33.27 5.69 23.64
N GLY A 207 -32.98 6.97 23.84
CA GLY A 207 -33.03 7.61 25.18
C GLY A 207 -31.77 7.39 26.01
N PHE A 208 -30.68 6.92 25.43
CA PHE A 208 -29.37 6.77 26.09
C PHE A 208 -28.76 8.12 26.45
N SER A 209 -28.08 8.19 27.59
CA SER A 209 -27.26 9.35 27.97
C SER A 209 -26.07 9.52 27.02
N ILE A 210 -25.50 10.72 26.98
CA ILE A 210 -24.33 11.05 26.12
C ILE A 210 -23.17 10.07 26.39
N THR A 211 -22.96 9.67 27.64
CA THR A 211 -21.89 8.72 28.02
C THR A 211 -22.16 7.34 27.44
N GLU A 212 -23.41 6.85 27.54
CA GLU A 212 -23.80 5.56 26.95
C GLU A 212 -23.71 5.59 25.41
N VAL A 213 -24.17 6.67 24.78
CA VAL A 213 -24.02 6.86 23.32
C VAL A 213 -22.54 6.76 22.92
N ASN A 214 -21.63 7.44 23.61
CA ASN A 214 -20.21 7.39 23.29
C ASN A 214 -19.58 6.00 23.56
N ASN A 215 -20.11 5.22 24.49
CA ASN A 215 -19.64 3.84 24.75
C ASN A 215 -20.13 2.87 23.66
N ILE A 216 -21.39 2.98 23.25
CA ILE A 216 -22.01 2.13 22.22
C ILE A 216 -21.45 2.51 20.83
N TRP A 217 -21.48 3.80 20.51
CA TRP A 217 -21.08 4.37 19.22
C TRP A 217 -19.84 5.23 19.36
N SER A 218 -18.72 4.59 19.75
CA SER A 218 -17.43 5.26 19.85
C SER A 218 -16.92 5.66 18.46
N ARG A 219 -15.98 6.62 18.41
CA ARG A 219 -15.31 6.98 17.15
C ARG A 219 -14.65 5.79 16.48
N PHE A 220 -14.05 4.89 17.26
CA PHE A 220 -13.47 3.65 16.78
C PHE A 220 -14.53 2.73 16.14
N THR A 221 -15.65 2.50 16.83
CA THR A 221 -16.77 1.68 16.33
C THR A 221 -17.31 2.26 15.01
N ALA A 222 -17.53 3.56 14.96
CA ALA A 222 -17.97 4.23 13.74
C ALA A 222 -16.94 4.07 12.60
N GLY A 223 -15.67 4.28 12.89
CA GLY A 223 -14.58 4.08 11.93
C GLY A 223 -14.52 2.64 11.42
N LEU A 224 -14.67 1.66 12.31
CA LEU A 224 -14.71 0.25 11.95
C LEU A 224 -15.88 -0.08 11.00
N VAL A 225 -17.06 0.46 11.29
CA VAL A 225 -18.24 0.31 10.41
C VAL A 225 -18.00 0.93 9.05
N VAL A 226 -17.43 2.13 9.00
CA VAL A 226 -17.12 2.83 7.74
C VAL A 226 -16.14 2.02 6.89
N VAL A 227 -15.01 1.57 7.47
CA VAL A 227 -14.03 0.73 6.75
C VAL A 227 -14.70 -0.55 6.26
N SER A 228 -15.47 -1.22 7.13
CA SER A 228 -16.14 -2.48 6.80
C SER A 228 -17.10 -2.31 5.64
N LEU A 229 -17.98 -1.32 5.69
CA LEU A 229 -18.95 -1.08 4.63
C LEU A 229 -18.27 -0.63 3.34
N ASN A 230 -17.28 0.26 3.41
CA ASN A 230 -16.57 0.72 2.22
C ASN A 230 -15.87 -0.46 1.52
N SER A 231 -15.04 -1.22 2.24
CA SER A 231 -14.31 -2.37 1.69
C SER A 231 -15.24 -3.50 1.23
N THR A 232 -16.42 -3.68 1.84
CA THR A 232 -17.40 -4.66 1.38
C THR A 232 -17.79 -4.42 -0.08
N ALA A 233 -18.02 -3.17 -0.48
CA ALA A 233 -18.38 -2.84 -1.85
C ALA A 233 -17.25 -3.16 -2.85
N TYR A 234 -16.01 -2.86 -2.49
CA TYR A 234 -14.85 -3.17 -3.33
C TYR A 234 -14.57 -4.68 -3.39
N MET A 235 -14.55 -5.37 -2.24
CA MET A 235 -14.33 -6.81 -2.17
C MET A 235 -15.41 -7.61 -2.89
N MET A 236 -16.67 -7.17 -2.84
CA MET A 236 -17.76 -7.79 -3.59
C MET A 236 -17.50 -7.77 -5.10
N GLU A 237 -17.02 -6.66 -5.64
CA GLU A 237 -16.68 -6.55 -7.07
C GLU A 237 -15.42 -7.35 -7.43
N VAL A 238 -14.42 -7.40 -6.54
CA VAL A 238 -13.24 -8.26 -6.70
C VAL A 238 -13.62 -9.73 -6.73
N LEU A 239 -14.50 -10.17 -5.81
CA LEU A 239 -15.03 -11.53 -5.81
C LEU A 239 -15.84 -11.84 -7.07
N ARG A 240 -16.71 -10.92 -7.51
CA ARG A 240 -17.49 -11.07 -8.75
C ARG A 240 -16.55 -11.24 -9.94
N GLY A 241 -15.54 -10.37 -10.10
CA GLY A 241 -14.55 -10.48 -11.16
C GLY A 241 -13.75 -11.80 -11.11
N GLY A 242 -13.43 -12.29 -9.91
CA GLY A 242 -12.81 -13.61 -9.73
C GLY A 242 -13.72 -14.76 -10.18
N ILE A 243 -15.02 -14.70 -9.87
CA ILE A 243 -16.01 -15.70 -10.30
C ILE A 243 -16.19 -15.67 -11.82
N GLU A 244 -16.29 -14.49 -12.42
CA GLU A 244 -16.39 -14.31 -13.87
C GLU A 244 -15.14 -14.75 -14.63
N SER A 245 -14.00 -14.85 -13.96
CA SER A 245 -12.74 -15.34 -14.56
C SER A 245 -12.65 -16.86 -14.63
N VAL A 246 -13.61 -17.59 -14.04
CA VAL A 246 -13.67 -19.05 -14.13
C VAL A 246 -14.14 -19.43 -15.54
N ASP A 247 -13.49 -20.45 -16.14
CA ASP A 247 -13.84 -20.94 -17.45
C ASP A 247 -15.28 -21.49 -17.48
N MET A 248 -16.06 -21.07 -18.46
CA MET A 248 -17.46 -21.44 -18.64
C MET A 248 -17.65 -22.96 -18.80
N GLY A 249 -16.65 -23.64 -19.38
CA GLY A 249 -16.64 -25.10 -19.50
C GLY A 249 -16.67 -25.81 -18.14
N GLN A 250 -16.21 -25.17 -17.03
CA GLN A 250 -16.33 -25.73 -15.69
C GLN A 250 -17.79 -25.80 -15.22
N MET A 251 -18.59 -24.78 -15.54
CA MET A 251 -20.02 -24.76 -15.25
C MET A 251 -20.74 -25.79 -16.12
N GLU A 252 -20.44 -25.86 -17.41
CA GLU A 252 -21.07 -26.81 -18.36
C GLU A 252 -20.74 -28.25 -17.98
N ALA A 253 -19.47 -28.56 -17.67
CA ALA A 253 -19.06 -29.89 -17.24
C ALA A 253 -19.77 -30.33 -15.95
N ALA A 254 -19.87 -29.42 -14.96
CA ALA A 254 -20.56 -29.71 -13.71
C ALA A 254 -22.06 -30.00 -13.97
N ARG A 255 -22.69 -29.25 -14.85
CA ARG A 255 -24.09 -29.46 -15.22
C ARG A 255 -24.31 -30.77 -15.99
N SER A 256 -23.40 -31.12 -16.88
CA SER A 256 -23.42 -32.41 -17.62
C SER A 256 -23.32 -33.62 -16.68
N LEU A 257 -22.68 -33.45 -15.51
CA LEU A 257 -22.64 -34.44 -14.44
C LEU A 257 -23.91 -34.46 -13.53
N GLY A 258 -24.96 -33.73 -13.92
CA GLY A 258 -26.25 -33.72 -13.21
C GLY A 258 -26.36 -32.73 -12.05
N LEU A 259 -25.39 -31.85 -11.82
CA LEU A 259 -25.52 -30.79 -10.83
C LEU A 259 -26.50 -29.71 -11.29
N SER A 260 -27.34 -29.24 -10.38
CA SER A 260 -28.13 -28.04 -10.67
C SER A 260 -27.23 -26.81 -10.86
N GLN A 261 -27.73 -25.75 -11.47
CA GLN A 261 -26.97 -24.51 -11.70
C GLN A 261 -26.40 -23.95 -10.37
N TRP A 262 -27.20 -23.94 -9.33
CA TRP A 262 -26.78 -23.50 -8.00
C TRP A 262 -25.72 -24.40 -7.38
N GLN A 263 -25.88 -25.73 -7.52
CA GLN A 263 -24.88 -26.68 -7.04
C GLN A 263 -23.56 -26.56 -7.81
N ALA A 264 -23.60 -26.40 -9.13
CA ALA A 264 -22.42 -26.17 -9.95
C ALA A 264 -21.72 -24.85 -9.58
N MET A 265 -22.51 -23.78 -9.36
CA MET A 265 -21.98 -22.50 -8.90
C MET A 265 -21.24 -22.64 -7.56
N ILE A 266 -21.88 -23.20 -6.53
CA ILE A 266 -21.29 -23.28 -5.18
C ILE A 266 -20.15 -24.29 -5.08
N LYS A 267 -20.30 -25.47 -5.72
CA LYS A 267 -19.32 -26.55 -5.54
C LYS A 267 -18.14 -26.47 -6.48
N VAL A 268 -18.28 -25.84 -7.66
CA VAL A 268 -17.25 -25.84 -8.70
C VAL A 268 -16.74 -24.42 -9.00
N VAL A 269 -17.63 -23.49 -9.33
CA VAL A 269 -17.24 -22.15 -9.80
C VAL A 269 -16.79 -21.26 -8.65
N PHE A 270 -17.56 -21.16 -7.60
CA PHE A 270 -17.32 -20.25 -6.48
C PHE A 270 -15.98 -20.51 -5.77
N PRO A 271 -15.57 -21.77 -5.45
CA PRO A 271 -14.26 -22.03 -4.84
C PRO A 271 -13.09 -21.66 -5.76
N GLN A 272 -13.25 -21.82 -7.06
CA GLN A 272 -12.25 -21.40 -8.05
C GLN A 272 -12.21 -19.87 -8.17
N GLY A 273 -13.37 -19.22 -8.24
CA GLY A 273 -13.51 -17.77 -8.30
C GLY A 273 -12.88 -17.06 -7.10
N ILE A 274 -13.09 -17.59 -5.88
CA ILE A 274 -12.41 -17.06 -4.68
C ILE A 274 -10.89 -17.13 -4.83
N LYS A 275 -10.34 -18.24 -5.33
CA LYS A 275 -8.90 -18.37 -5.56
C LYS A 275 -8.38 -17.28 -6.52
N PHE A 276 -9.10 -16.99 -7.59
CA PHE A 276 -8.73 -15.91 -8.53
C PHE A 276 -8.87 -14.52 -7.90
N ALA A 277 -9.80 -14.33 -6.96
CA ALA A 277 -10.00 -13.08 -6.24
C ALA A 277 -8.96 -12.81 -5.14
N ILE A 278 -8.26 -13.84 -4.61
CA ILE A 278 -7.32 -13.71 -3.47
C ILE A 278 -6.32 -12.56 -3.63
N PRO A 279 -5.64 -12.36 -4.79
CA PRO A 279 -4.70 -11.26 -4.92
C PRO A 279 -5.34 -9.88 -4.73
N GLY A 280 -6.54 -9.68 -5.30
CA GLY A 280 -7.31 -8.45 -5.14
C GLY A 280 -7.81 -8.26 -3.70
N LEU A 281 -8.37 -9.31 -3.09
CA LEU A 281 -8.83 -9.28 -1.70
C LEU A 281 -7.68 -8.98 -0.72
N SER A 282 -6.51 -9.55 -0.96
CA SER A 282 -5.32 -9.28 -0.16
C SER A 282 -4.90 -7.80 -0.25
N ASN A 283 -5.05 -7.17 -1.41
CA ASN A 283 -4.70 -5.77 -1.59
C ASN A 283 -5.61 -4.82 -0.79
N GLU A 284 -6.84 -5.21 -0.50
CA GLU A 284 -7.79 -4.41 0.29
C GLU A 284 -7.27 -4.13 1.71
N LEU A 285 -6.58 -5.09 2.35
CA LEU A 285 -5.96 -4.84 3.65
C LEU A 285 -4.90 -3.72 3.57
N VAL A 286 -4.07 -3.73 2.51
CA VAL A 286 -3.04 -2.70 2.29
C VAL A 286 -3.68 -1.34 2.01
N ILE A 287 -4.79 -1.32 1.28
CA ILE A 287 -5.58 -0.12 1.02
C ILE A 287 -6.15 0.40 2.34
N ASN A 288 -6.80 -0.43 3.15
CA ASN A 288 -7.43 -0.05 4.41
C ASN A 288 -6.46 0.53 5.43
N ILE A 289 -5.19 0.07 5.47
CA ILE A 289 -4.14 0.68 6.30
C ILE A 289 -3.98 2.17 5.96
N LYS A 290 -4.05 2.55 4.68
CA LYS A 290 -3.90 3.95 4.24
C LYS A 290 -5.20 4.72 4.33
N ASP A 291 -6.28 4.13 3.90
CA ASP A 291 -7.58 4.80 3.78
C ASP A 291 -8.22 5.07 5.14
N SER A 292 -7.88 4.28 6.19
CA SER A 292 -8.26 4.60 7.57
C SER A 292 -7.81 6.00 8.01
N SER A 293 -6.76 6.56 7.38
CA SER A 293 -6.24 7.90 7.67
C SER A 293 -7.29 9.03 7.54
N VAL A 294 -8.28 8.86 6.66
CA VAL A 294 -9.35 9.86 6.49
C VAL A 294 -10.31 9.91 7.68
N LEU A 295 -10.34 8.87 8.51
CA LEU A 295 -11.22 8.78 9.69
C LEU A 295 -10.73 9.65 10.85
N SER A 296 -9.49 10.15 10.78
CA SER A 296 -8.99 11.19 11.69
C SER A 296 -9.91 12.42 11.73
N VAL A 297 -10.63 12.72 10.65
CA VAL A 297 -11.59 13.84 10.55
C VAL A 297 -12.77 13.66 11.52
N ILE A 298 -13.25 12.44 11.77
CA ILE A 298 -14.28 12.17 12.77
C ILE A 298 -13.70 11.92 14.17
N GLY A 299 -12.38 12.11 14.33
CA GLY A 299 -11.66 11.99 15.59
C GLY A 299 -11.30 10.55 15.98
N VAL A 300 -11.22 9.62 15.03
CA VAL A 300 -10.61 8.30 15.26
C VAL A 300 -9.13 8.50 15.54
N PHE A 301 -8.63 7.92 16.62
CA PHE A 301 -7.23 8.07 17.04
C PHE A 301 -6.32 7.12 16.26
N ASP A 302 -6.29 7.29 14.93
CA ASP A 302 -5.39 6.58 14.03
C ASP A 302 -4.00 7.26 13.96
N LEU A 303 -3.11 6.73 13.13
CA LEU A 303 -1.76 7.27 12.97
C LEU A 303 -1.75 8.73 12.44
N THR A 304 -2.72 9.09 11.60
CA THR A 304 -2.84 10.47 11.09
C THR A 304 -3.29 11.43 12.18
N PHE A 305 -4.24 11.01 13.03
CA PHE A 305 -4.65 11.79 14.19
C PHE A 305 -3.51 11.92 15.19
N ALA A 306 -2.75 10.85 15.44
CA ALA A 306 -1.57 10.87 16.28
C ALA A 306 -0.51 11.87 15.78
N ALA A 307 -0.25 11.87 14.47
CA ALA A 307 0.65 12.86 13.84
C ALA A 307 0.15 14.30 14.02
N SER A 308 -1.15 14.52 13.81
CA SER A 308 -1.78 15.84 14.03
C SER A 308 -1.65 16.30 15.47
N THR A 309 -1.83 15.39 16.43
CA THR A 309 -1.65 15.68 17.87
C THR A 309 -0.22 16.11 18.18
N VAL A 310 0.78 15.35 17.72
CA VAL A 310 2.20 15.69 17.91
C VAL A 310 2.54 17.00 17.18
N ALA A 311 2.01 17.21 15.98
CA ALA A 311 2.18 18.43 15.22
C ALA A 311 1.64 19.66 15.98
N GLY A 312 0.49 19.52 16.64
CA GLY A 312 -0.11 20.57 17.45
C GLY A 312 0.73 20.94 18.68
N ILE A 313 1.35 19.95 19.35
CA ILE A 313 2.21 20.19 20.51
C ILE A 313 3.45 21.02 20.13
N TYR A 314 4.07 20.70 19.00
CA TYR A 314 5.35 21.30 18.59
C TYR A 314 5.23 22.40 17.53
N TYR A 315 4.03 22.65 16.99
CA TYR A 315 3.77 23.59 15.87
C TYR A 315 4.63 23.28 14.61
N LYS A 316 4.91 21.98 14.37
CA LYS A 316 5.77 21.47 13.28
C LYS A 316 5.04 20.41 12.45
N GLN A 317 4.10 20.84 11.62
CA GLN A 317 3.25 19.95 10.80
C GLN A 317 4.09 19.00 9.92
N LEU A 318 4.99 19.55 9.10
CA LEU A 318 5.77 18.77 8.17
C LEU A 318 6.54 17.63 8.86
N ASN A 319 7.18 17.93 9.98
CA ASN A 319 8.04 16.97 10.68
C ASN A 319 7.23 15.81 11.29
N ALA A 320 6.07 16.10 11.89
CA ALA A 320 5.18 15.08 12.44
C ALA A 320 4.60 14.17 11.36
N TYR A 321 4.19 14.74 10.24
CA TYR A 321 3.66 13.96 9.13
C TYR A 321 4.72 13.17 8.36
N LEU A 322 6.00 13.59 8.36
CA LEU A 322 7.10 12.78 7.85
C LEU A 322 7.29 11.50 8.68
N VAL A 323 7.17 11.58 10.02
CA VAL A 323 7.17 10.40 10.89
C VAL A 323 6.02 9.46 10.53
N ALA A 324 4.81 9.98 10.38
CA ALA A 324 3.65 9.18 10.00
C ALA A 324 3.81 8.55 8.61
N ALA A 325 4.34 9.30 7.63
CA ALA A 325 4.58 8.79 6.29
C ALA A 325 5.53 7.59 6.27
N VAL A 326 6.62 7.65 7.04
CA VAL A 326 7.56 6.53 7.19
C VAL A 326 6.88 5.34 7.88
N ALA A 327 6.08 5.58 8.92
CA ALA A 327 5.36 4.52 9.61
C ALA A 327 4.31 3.85 8.71
N TYR A 328 3.53 4.61 7.92
CA TYR A 328 2.61 4.06 6.91
C TYR A 328 3.36 3.24 5.85
N LEU A 329 4.50 3.73 5.36
CA LEU A 329 5.33 3.00 4.39
C LEU A 329 5.79 1.65 4.96
N ILE A 330 6.25 1.62 6.21
CA ILE A 330 6.69 0.39 6.88
C ILE A 330 5.50 -0.57 7.05
N MET A 331 4.36 -0.12 7.57
CA MET A 331 3.17 -0.95 7.75
C MET A 331 2.68 -1.55 6.44
N THR A 332 2.57 -0.75 5.39
CA THR A 332 2.11 -1.22 4.07
C THR A 332 3.11 -2.15 3.40
N ALA A 333 4.43 -1.92 3.57
CA ALA A 333 5.48 -2.80 3.07
C ALA A 333 5.43 -4.18 3.77
N ILE A 334 5.29 -4.19 5.10
CA ILE A 334 5.16 -5.43 5.89
C ILE A 334 3.89 -6.18 5.48
N ALA A 335 2.74 -5.50 5.40
CA ALA A 335 1.48 -6.09 4.99
C ALA A 335 1.58 -6.69 3.57
N SER A 336 2.11 -5.95 2.62
CA SER A 336 2.31 -6.40 1.23
C SER A 336 3.24 -7.61 1.14
N TRP A 337 4.31 -7.62 1.92
CA TRP A 337 5.26 -8.74 1.97
C TRP A 337 4.63 -10.01 2.55
N LEU A 338 3.88 -9.90 3.67
CA LEU A 338 3.16 -11.01 4.30
C LEU A 338 2.12 -11.60 3.37
N LEU A 339 1.27 -10.73 2.77
CA LEU A 339 0.20 -11.11 1.86
C LEU A 339 0.76 -11.71 0.55
N GLY A 340 1.85 -11.17 0.03
CA GLY A 340 2.53 -11.73 -1.13
C GLY A 340 3.12 -13.14 -0.86
N ARG A 341 3.58 -13.41 0.37
CA ARG A 341 3.98 -14.77 0.77
C ARG A 341 2.79 -15.73 0.88
N LEU A 342 1.69 -15.26 1.47
CA LEU A 342 0.46 -16.06 1.61
C LEU A 342 -0.11 -16.41 0.24
N SER A 343 -0.24 -15.45 -0.66
CA SER A 343 -0.75 -15.65 -2.02
C SER A 343 0.08 -16.68 -2.81
N ARG A 344 1.41 -16.61 -2.69
CA ARG A 344 2.31 -17.60 -3.32
C ARG A 344 2.13 -19.01 -2.76
N ARG A 345 1.92 -19.16 -1.45
CA ARG A 345 1.68 -20.48 -0.81
C ARG A 345 0.35 -21.10 -1.26
N LEU A 346 -0.65 -20.27 -1.58
CA LEU A 346 -1.95 -20.72 -2.05
C LEU A 346 -1.95 -21.10 -3.55
N ASN A 347 -0.80 -21.08 -4.22
CA ASN A 347 -0.63 -21.40 -5.65
C ASN A 347 -1.56 -20.58 -6.57
N VAL A 348 -1.87 -19.35 -6.19
CA VAL A 348 -2.72 -18.47 -6.98
C VAL A 348 -1.89 -17.93 -8.14
N LYS A 349 -1.96 -18.58 -9.29
CA LYS A 349 -1.47 -18.00 -10.54
C LYS A 349 -2.45 -16.88 -10.94
N SER A 350 -2.03 -15.63 -10.78
CA SER A 350 -2.73 -14.53 -11.42
C SER A 350 -2.66 -14.74 -12.92
N LYS A 351 -3.81 -14.96 -13.58
CA LYS A 351 -3.87 -14.92 -15.04
C LYS A 351 -3.54 -13.47 -15.45
N PRO A 352 -2.57 -13.22 -16.34
CA PRO A 352 -2.30 -11.85 -16.77
C PRO A 352 -3.56 -11.28 -17.41
N LEU A 353 -4.00 -10.09 -16.98
CA LEU A 353 -5.01 -9.31 -17.71
C LEU A 353 -4.48 -9.11 -19.14
N GLY A 354 -5.09 -9.78 -20.12
CA GLY A 354 -4.71 -9.64 -21.53
C GLY A 354 -4.20 -10.90 -22.22
N SER A 355 -4.07 -12.07 -21.56
CA SER A 355 -3.87 -13.30 -22.30
C SER A 355 -5.21 -13.73 -22.91
N THR A 356 -5.42 -13.38 -24.17
CA THR A 356 -6.41 -14.00 -25.05
C THR A 356 -6.06 -15.47 -25.24
N SER A 357 -6.43 -16.34 -24.30
CA SER A 357 -6.70 -17.73 -24.63
C SER A 357 -8.18 -17.78 -25.02
N ASP A 358 -8.54 -18.59 -25.98
CA ASP A 358 -9.88 -18.74 -26.55
C ASP A 358 -10.99 -19.21 -25.57
N ALA A 359 -10.81 -19.00 -24.28
CA ALA A 359 -11.77 -19.29 -23.23
C ALA A 359 -12.79 -18.15 -23.14
N LYS A 360 -14.02 -18.43 -23.50
CA LYS A 360 -15.16 -17.51 -23.40
C LYS A 360 -15.45 -17.23 -21.92
N PRO A 361 -15.36 -15.97 -21.43
CA PRO A 361 -15.67 -15.66 -20.04
C PRO A 361 -17.14 -15.91 -19.72
N LEU A 362 -17.42 -16.24 -18.47
CA LEU A 362 -18.78 -16.44 -17.97
C LEU A 362 -19.54 -15.10 -18.05
N SER A 363 -20.44 -14.95 -18.98
CA SER A 363 -21.34 -13.80 -19.02
C SER A 363 -22.46 -14.06 -18.01
N LEU A 364 -22.30 -13.50 -16.81
CA LEU A 364 -23.39 -13.37 -15.84
C LEU A 364 -24.32 -12.30 -16.41
N GLY A 365 -25.46 -12.73 -16.97
CA GLY A 365 -26.45 -11.95 -17.71
C GLY A 365 -26.55 -10.48 -17.32
N THR A 366 -25.93 -9.63 -18.11
CA THR A 366 -26.02 -8.17 -18.01
C THR A 366 -26.90 -7.58 -19.14
N GLU A 367 -27.80 -8.36 -19.72
CA GLU A 367 -28.82 -7.81 -20.64
C GLU A 367 -30.15 -7.63 -19.94
N ALA A 368 -30.56 -6.36 -19.90
CA ALA A 368 -31.79 -5.67 -19.55
C ALA A 368 -31.83 -4.99 -18.20
#